data_54ca3b00679a719234c2e683d011a61c
#
_entry.id   54ca3b00679a719234c2e683d011a61c
#
_cell.length_a   1.000
_cell.length_b   1.000
_cell.length_c   1.000
_cell.angle_alpha   90.00
_cell.angle_beta   90.00
_cell.angle_gamma   90.00
#
_symmetry.space_group_name_H-M   'P 1'
#
loop_
_entity.id
_entity.type
_entity.pdbx_description
1 polymer ?
#
loop_
_entity_poly.entity_id
_entity_poly.type
_entity_poly.pdbx_seq_one_letter_code
_entity_poly.pdbx_strand_id
1 'polypeptide(L)'
;MRDPWTGSAYGSALLAGRGRLFLRGANGWLLPLELDRWCAQADSCDLAVLRRCEGPVLDIGCGAGRLVEALTVRGHRALGVDVCSSAVASTLRRGGQARLGSVFDALPGEGHWGTALLIDGNIGIGGFPPALLERTRQLVRPGGLLLVETAADHIDARHRVHIDDGIGRRGAAFPWASVGRRALVRYALTAGWTARDHWTTSRGRHFSALAAVP
;
A
#
# COMPACT_ATOMS: atom_id res chain seq x y z
N MET A 1 16.27 -12.17 -8.67
CA MET A 1 16.75 -11.04 -7.84
C MET A 1 16.00 -11.15 -6.51
N ARG A 2 16.70 -11.18 -5.35
CA ARG A 2 15.98 -11.26 -4.05
C ARG A 2 15.25 -9.95 -3.82
N ASP A 3 13.97 -10.06 -3.50
CA ASP A 3 13.13 -8.91 -3.16
C ASP A 3 13.72 -8.20 -1.93
N PRO A 4 13.91 -6.88 -1.93
CA PRO A 4 14.53 -6.12 -0.84
C PRO A 4 13.72 -6.18 0.47
N TRP A 5 12.45 -6.55 0.39
CA TRP A 5 11.57 -6.74 1.53
C TRP A 5 11.66 -8.15 2.14
N THR A 6 12.22 -9.14 1.40
CA THR A 6 12.36 -10.53 1.85
C THR A 6 13.68 -10.74 2.60
N GLY A 7 13.63 -11.33 3.82
CA GLY A 7 14.81 -11.61 4.65
C GLY A 7 15.50 -10.38 5.21
N SER A 8 14.84 -9.24 5.20
CA SER A 8 15.30 -7.94 5.66
C SER A 8 14.93 -7.68 7.13
N ALA A 9 15.46 -6.60 7.68
CA ALA A 9 15.05 -6.06 8.98
C ALA A 9 13.52 -5.84 9.06
N TYR A 10 12.85 -5.58 7.93
CA TYR A 10 11.39 -5.40 7.83
C TYR A 10 10.63 -6.67 8.23
N GLY A 11 10.96 -7.81 7.64
CA GLY A 11 10.28 -9.07 7.98
C GLY A 11 10.44 -9.44 9.46
N SER A 12 11.64 -9.24 10.02
CA SER A 12 11.90 -9.48 11.45
C SER A 12 11.11 -8.52 12.35
N ALA A 13 11.02 -7.25 11.97
CA ALA A 13 10.27 -6.25 12.73
C ALA A 13 8.74 -6.50 12.67
N LEU A 14 8.20 -6.93 11.53
CA LEU A 14 6.79 -7.34 11.41
C LEU A 14 6.47 -8.54 12.31
N LEU A 15 7.36 -9.54 12.38
CA LEU A 15 7.17 -10.70 13.26
C LEU A 15 7.25 -10.33 14.74
N ALA A 16 8.12 -9.39 15.10
CA ALA A 16 8.25 -8.87 16.45
C ALA A 16 7.12 -7.90 16.84
N GLY A 17 6.35 -7.39 15.86
CA GLY A 17 5.30 -6.39 16.07
C GLY A 17 5.81 -5.01 16.48
N ARG A 18 7.12 -4.78 16.39
CA ARG A 18 7.80 -3.55 16.82
C ARG A 18 9.16 -3.42 16.17
N GLY A 19 9.69 -2.20 16.13
CA GLY A 19 11.03 -1.89 15.66
C GLY A 19 11.11 -0.50 15.03
N ARG A 20 12.31 0.04 14.97
CA ARG A 20 12.56 1.32 14.29
C ARG A 20 13.17 1.03 12.93
N LEU A 21 12.43 1.30 11.89
CA LEU A 21 12.88 1.18 10.51
C LEU A 21 12.66 2.48 9.75
N PHE A 22 13.47 2.67 8.73
CA PHE A 22 13.44 3.84 7.88
C PHE A 22 13.55 3.43 6.41
N LEU A 23 12.93 4.20 5.53
CA LEU A 23 13.39 4.28 4.15
C LEU A 23 14.52 5.32 4.11
N ARG A 24 15.70 4.90 3.67
CA ARG A 24 16.86 5.79 3.48
C ARG A 24 17.06 6.04 2.00
N GLY A 25 17.02 7.30 1.59
CA GLY A 25 17.36 7.74 0.24
C GLY A 25 18.87 7.80 -0.01
N ALA A 26 19.24 7.82 -1.29
CA ALA A 26 20.65 7.88 -1.72
C ALA A 26 21.42 9.11 -1.21
N ASN A 27 20.72 10.24 -1.02
CA ASN A 27 21.26 11.47 -0.46
C ASN A 27 21.23 11.52 1.09
N GLY A 28 20.89 10.39 1.74
CA GLY A 28 20.97 10.25 3.20
C GLY A 28 19.72 10.64 3.99
N TRP A 29 18.64 11.16 3.36
CA TRP A 29 17.39 11.42 4.07
C TRP A 29 16.77 10.13 4.60
N LEU A 30 16.04 10.25 5.70
CA LEU A 30 15.37 9.15 6.38
C LEU A 30 13.88 9.45 6.48
N LEU A 31 13.05 8.51 6.07
CA LEU A 31 11.62 8.48 6.31
C LEU A 31 11.31 7.35 7.31
N PRO A 32 10.84 7.67 8.52
CA PRO A 32 10.43 6.65 9.48
C PRO A 32 9.31 5.78 8.92
N LEU A 33 9.39 4.46 9.13
CA LEU A 33 8.32 3.53 8.86
C LEU A 33 7.49 3.35 10.13
N GLU A 34 6.18 3.49 10.02
CA GLU A 34 5.26 3.46 11.17
C GLU A 34 4.86 2.03 11.55
N LEU A 35 5.85 1.19 11.86
CA LEU A 35 5.65 -0.23 12.16
C LEU A 35 4.66 -0.47 13.28
N ASP A 36 4.72 0.32 14.36
CA ASP A 36 3.82 0.18 15.50
C ASP A 36 2.37 0.36 15.06
N ARG A 37 2.09 1.33 14.18
CA ARG A 37 0.76 1.52 13.58
C ARG A 37 0.39 0.39 12.63
N TRP A 38 1.32 -0.07 11.80
CA TRP A 38 1.06 -1.14 10.83
C TRP A 38 0.78 -2.48 11.51
N CYS A 39 1.42 -2.74 12.66
CA CYS A 39 1.23 -3.94 13.46
C CYS A 39 0.05 -3.84 14.46
N ALA A 40 -0.48 -2.65 14.71
CA ALA A 40 -1.67 -2.44 15.54
C ALA A 40 -2.96 -2.90 14.83
N GLN A 41 -4.10 -2.68 15.46
CA GLN A 41 -5.41 -2.77 14.82
C GLN A 41 -5.67 -1.53 13.94
N ALA A 42 -6.58 -1.67 12.97
CA ALA A 42 -7.01 -0.54 12.14
C ALA A 42 -7.59 0.58 13.02
N ASP A 43 -7.02 1.77 12.89
CA ASP A 43 -7.45 2.95 13.65
C ASP A 43 -8.71 3.62 13.05
N SER A 44 -9.18 4.68 13.66
CA SER A 44 -10.37 5.42 13.21
C SER A 44 -10.21 6.00 11.80
N CYS A 45 -8.98 6.39 11.41
CA CYS A 45 -8.69 6.88 10.06
C CYS A 45 -8.75 5.74 9.04
N ASP A 46 -8.13 4.59 9.36
CA ASP A 46 -8.22 3.38 8.54
C ASP A 46 -9.68 2.96 8.36
N LEU A 47 -10.45 2.90 9.45
CA LEU A 47 -11.86 2.54 9.40
C LEU A 47 -12.71 3.52 8.56
N ALA A 48 -12.35 4.80 8.54
CA ALA A 48 -13.03 5.77 7.67
C ALA A 48 -12.75 5.51 6.18
N VAL A 49 -11.54 5.07 5.84
CA VAL A 49 -11.20 4.61 4.47
C VAL A 49 -11.98 3.34 4.13
N LEU A 50 -11.96 2.34 5.02
CA LEU A 50 -12.60 1.04 4.77
C LEU A 50 -14.13 1.14 4.60
N ARG A 51 -14.79 2.11 5.24
CA ARG A 51 -16.22 2.38 5.00
C ARG A 51 -16.57 2.81 3.59
N ARG A 52 -15.58 3.24 2.80
CA ARG A 52 -15.75 3.63 1.39
C ARG A 52 -15.51 2.47 0.42
N CYS A 53 -15.08 1.31 0.92
CA CYS A 53 -14.87 0.12 0.09
C CYS A 53 -16.20 -0.43 -0.43
N GLU A 54 -16.20 -0.85 -1.68
CA GLU A 54 -17.31 -1.48 -2.36
C GLU A 54 -16.90 -2.87 -2.87
N GLY A 55 -17.77 -3.87 -2.70
CA GLY A 55 -17.54 -5.22 -3.19
C GLY A 55 -16.32 -5.92 -2.58
N PRO A 56 -15.71 -6.89 -3.30
CA PRO A 56 -14.46 -7.52 -2.88
C PRO A 56 -13.31 -6.53 -2.88
N VAL A 57 -12.41 -6.61 -1.86
CA VAL A 57 -11.33 -5.65 -1.63
C VAL A 57 -9.96 -6.31 -1.79
N LEU A 58 -9.08 -5.68 -2.56
CA LEU A 58 -7.67 -6.06 -2.70
C LEU A 58 -6.78 -5.04 -1.98
N ASP A 59 -6.06 -5.48 -0.94
CA ASP A 59 -5.11 -4.64 -0.19
C ASP A 59 -3.69 -4.88 -0.73
N ILE A 60 -3.13 -3.90 -1.42
CA ILE A 60 -1.84 -3.99 -2.13
C ILE A 60 -0.73 -3.48 -1.23
N GLY A 61 0.23 -4.36 -0.90
CA GLY A 61 1.23 -4.12 0.13
C GLY A 61 0.60 -4.20 1.53
N CYS A 62 -0.09 -5.31 1.81
CA CYS A 62 -0.94 -5.45 3.00
C CYS A 62 -0.17 -5.44 4.33
N GLY A 63 1.16 -5.62 4.31
CA GLY A 63 2.01 -5.58 5.49
C GLY A 63 1.55 -6.56 6.59
N ALA A 64 1.42 -6.08 7.82
CA ALA A 64 0.98 -6.89 8.95
C ALA A 64 -0.50 -7.32 8.89
N GLY A 65 -1.29 -6.82 7.93
CA GLY A 65 -2.66 -7.28 7.65
C GLY A 65 -3.76 -6.58 8.42
N ARG A 66 -3.49 -5.41 9.04
CA ARG A 66 -4.50 -4.71 9.85
C ARG A 66 -5.76 -4.32 9.08
N LEU A 67 -5.60 -3.93 7.79
CA LEU A 67 -6.74 -3.55 6.96
C LEU A 67 -7.53 -4.78 6.49
N VAL A 68 -6.83 -5.85 6.09
CA VAL A 68 -7.45 -7.12 5.70
C VAL A 68 -8.24 -7.72 6.86
N GLU A 69 -7.66 -7.76 8.09
CA GLU A 69 -8.36 -8.17 9.31
C GLU A 69 -9.64 -7.36 9.53
N ALA A 70 -9.52 -6.02 9.50
CA ALA A 70 -10.64 -5.14 9.73
C ALA A 70 -11.76 -5.25 8.68
N LEU A 71 -11.42 -5.55 7.43
CA LEU A 71 -12.37 -5.85 6.35
C LEU A 71 -13.05 -7.19 6.58
N THR A 72 -12.29 -8.24 6.90
CA THR A 72 -12.81 -9.59 7.17
C THR A 72 -13.81 -9.60 8.33
N VAL A 73 -13.48 -8.92 9.44
CA VAL A 73 -14.39 -8.78 10.60
C VAL A 73 -15.69 -8.06 10.22
N ARG A 74 -15.67 -7.19 9.22
CA ARG A 74 -16.87 -6.49 8.70
C ARG A 74 -17.63 -7.26 7.61
N GLY A 75 -17.22 -8.50 7.34
CA GLY A 75 -17.87 -9.35 6.34
C GLY A 75 -17.49 -9.04 4.88
N HIS A 76 -16.47 -8.22 4.65
CA HIS A 76 -15.97 -8.02 3.29
C HIS A 76 -15.13 -9.22 2.85
N ARG A 77 -15.28 -9.63 1.60
CA ARG A 77 -14.30 -10.50 0.94
C ARG A 77 -13.04 -9.66 0.67
N ALA A 78 -11.97 -9.96 1.37
CA ALA A 78 -10.71 -9.21 1.27
C ALA A 78 -9.53 -10.15 1.01
N LEU A 79 -8.57 -9.69 0.18
CA LEU A 79 -7.29 -10.35 -0.06
C LEU A 79 -6.16 -9.33 0.09
N GLY A 80 -5.17 -9.65 0.92
CA GLY A 80 -3.91 -8.92 0.96
C GLY A 80 -2.91 -9.50 -0.03
N VAL A 81 -2.09 -8.65 -0.65
CA VAL A 81 -0.94 -9.06 -1.47
C VAL A 81 0.29 -8.37 -0.94
N ASP A 82 1.35 -9.14 -0.68
CA ASP A 82 2.64 -8.59 -0.25
C ASP A 82 3.79 -9.45 -0.76
N VAL A 83 4.93 -8.85 -1.05
CA VAL A 83 6.16 -9.54 -1.47
C VAL A 83 6.94 -10.10 -0.28
N CYS A 84 6.65 -9.66 0.94
CA CYS A 84 7.28 -10.11 2.17
C CYS A 84 6.53 -11.30 2.77
N SER A 85 7.18 -12.47 2.85
CA SER A 85 6.59 -13.68 3.42
C SER A 85 6.16 -13.51 4.88
N SER A 86 6.88 -12.71 5.67
CA SER A 86 6.53 -12.38 7.06
C SER A 86 5.26 -11.55 7.14
N ALA A 87 5.02 -10.65 6.19
CA ALA A 87 3.79 -9.86 6.06
C ALA A 87 2.59 -10.78 5.79
N VAL A 88 2.71 -11.65 4.79
CA VAL A 88 1.69 -12.65 4.47
C VAL A 88 1.38 -13.54 5.67
N ALA A 89 2.41 -14.10 6.32
CA ALA A 89 2.24 -14.93 7.52
C ALA A 89 1.53 -14.16 8.66
N SER A 90 1.83 -12.87 8.84
CA SER A 90 1.16 -12.02 9.83
C SER A 90 -0.31 -11.82 9.51
N THR A 91 -0.64 -11.52 8.25
CA THR A 91 -2.03 -11.35 7.79
C THR A 91 -2.85 -12.63 8.01
N LEU A 92 -2.28 -13.80 7.66
CA LEU A 92 -2.93 -15.09 7.87
C LEU A 92 -3.19 -15.38 9.35
N ARG A 93 -2.22 -15.09 10.25
CA ARG A 93 -2.40 -15.25 11.71
C ARG A 93 -3.51 -14.36 12.28
N ARG A 94 -3.80 -13.22 11.65
CA ARG A 94 -4.91 -12.33 12.01
C ARG A 94 -6.27 -12.80 11.46
N GLY A 95 -6.31 -13.95 10.79
CA GLY A 95 -7.53 -14.49 10.18
C GLY A 95 -7.89 -13.88 8.82
N GLY A 96 -7.02 -13.04 8.26
CA GLY A 96 -7.18 -12.49 6.92
C GLY A 96 -6.71 -13.48 5.84
N GLN A 97 -7.11 -13.24 4.59
CA GLN A 97 -6.57 -13.94 3.41
C GLN A 97 -5.40 -13.13 2.85
N ALA A 98 -4.28 -13.78 2.54
CA ALA A 98 -3.15 -13.12 1.93
C ALA A 98 -2.42 -14.00 0.92
N ARG A 99 -1.79 -13.37 -0.09
CA ARG A 99 -0.99 -14.00 -1.13
C ARG A 99 0.42 -13.40 -1.14
N LEU A 100 1.41 -14.26 -1.18
CA LEU A 100 2.79 -13.86 -1.44
C LEU A 100 2.99 -13.63 -2.93
N GLY A 101 3.44 -12.43 -3.31
CA GLY A 101 3.72 -12.05 -4.68
C GLY A 101 3.70 -10.56 -4.90
N SER A 102 4.10 -10.14 -6.08
CA SER A 102 4.05 -8.75 -6.51
C SER A 102 2.66 -8.38 -7.04
N VAL A 103 2.25 -7.13 -6.87
CA VAL A 103 1.05 -6.61 -7.54
C VAL A 103 1.17 -6.68 -9.07
N PHE A 104 2.40 -6.72 -9.60
CA PHE A 104 2.66 -6.83 -11.05
C PHE A 104 2.61 -8.27 -11.58
N ASP A 105 2.54 -9.27 -10.70
CA ASP A 105 2.34 -10.67 -11.08
C ASP A 105 0.85 -10.94 -11.35
N ALA A 106 0.55 -12.12 -11.93
CA ALA A 106 -0.83 -12.57 -12.05
C ALA A 106 -1.48 -12.80 -10.69
N LEU A 107 -2.63 -12.17 -10.45
CA LEU A 107 -3.35 -12.23 -9.19
C LEU A 107 -4.74 -12.88 -9.36
N PRO A 108 -5.27 -13.55 -8.33
CA PRO A 108 -6.62 -14.09 -8.40
C PRO A 108 -7.66 -12.96 -8.51
N GLY A 109 -8.70 -13.18 -9.31
CA GLY A 109 -9.82 -12.27 -9.45
C GLY A 109 -9.49 -10.96 -10.19
N GLU A 110 -8.49 -10.95 -11.07
CA GLU A 110 -8.23 -9.79 -11.94
C GLU A 110 -9.48 -9.34 -12.68
N GLY A 111 -9.72 -8.05 -12.75
CA GLY A 111 -10.89 -7.43 -13.36
C GLY A 111 -12.20 -7.56 -12.56
N HIS A 112 -12.18 -8.17 -11.37
CA HIS A 112 -13.38 -8.43 -10.56
C HIS A 112 -13.33 -7.78 -9.16
N TRP A 113 -12.22 -7.16 -8.77
CA TRP A 113 -12.15 -6.47 -7.49
C TRP A 113 -13.03 -5.22 -7.50
N GLY A 114 -13.87 -5.06 -6.48
CA GLY A 114 -14.71 -3.87 -6.33
C GLY A 114 -13.91 -2.66 -5.88
N THR A 115 -12.91 -2.90 -5.00
CA THR A 115 -12.01 -1.86 -4.49
C THR A 115 -10.58 -2.39 -4.41
N ALA A 116 -9.59 -1.59 -4.80
CA ALA A 116 -8.19 -1.78 -4.49
C ALA A 116 -7.71 -0.70 -3.51
N LEU A 117 -6.77 -1.05 -2.62
CA LEU A 117 -6.18 -0.15 -1.63
C LEU A 117 -4.69 0.04 -1.90
N LEU A 118 -4.24 1.30 -1.87
CA LEU A 118 -2.84 1.71 -1.85
C LEU A 118 -2.65 2.66 -0.63
N ILE A 119 -2.55 2.08 0.54
CA ILE A 119 -2.47 2.81 1.81
C ILE A 119 -1.03 2.83 2.31
N ASP A 120 -0.71 3.69 3.28
CA ASP A 120 0.64 3.83 3.86
C ASP A 120 1.74 4.20 2.85
N GLY A 121 1.38 4.97 1.83
CA GLY A 121 2.31 5.37 0.79
C GLY A 121 2.56 4.32 -0.29
N ASN A 122 1.79 3.24 -0.33
CA ASN A 122 1.94 2.14 -1.30
C ASN A 122 1.75 2.55 -2.76
N ILE A 123 1.26 3.76 -3.04
CA ILE A 123 1.35 4.38 -4.39
C ILE A 123 2.80 4.47 -4.88
N GLY A 124 3.77 4.36 -3.97
CA GLY A 124 5.20 4.34 -4.28
C GLY A 124 5.76 3.01 -4.77
N ILE A 125 5.01 1.91 -4.67
CA ILE A 125 5.44 0.55 -5.07
C ILE A 125 5.95 0.53 -6.50
N GLY A 126 7.13 -0.07 -6.71
CA GLY A 126 7.78 -0.16 -8.02
C GLY A 126 8.43 1.14 -8.49
N GLY A 127 8.28 2.27 -7.78
CA GLY A 127 8.90 3.56 -8.11
C GLY A 127 8.34 4.26 -9.35
N PHE A 128 7.34 3.69 -10.01
CA PHE A 128 6.73 4.25 -11.21
C PHE A 128 5.19 4.22 -11.12
N PRO A 129 4.58 5.22 -10.46
CA PRO A 129 3.13 5.29 -10.21
C PRO A 129 2.23 5.13 -11.43
N PRO A 130 2.56 5.63 -12.64
CA PRO A 130 1.73 5.36 -13.82
C PRO A 130 1.53 3.87 -14.07
N ALA A 131 2.59 3.05 -14.07
CA ALA A 131 2.47 1.60 -14.28
C ALA A 131 1.67 0.91 -13.15
N LEU A 132 1.83 1.37 -11.90
CA LEU A 132 1.04 0.85 -10.79
C LEU A 132 -0.45 1.19 -10.94
N LEU A 133 -0.78 2.39 -11.38
CA LEU A 133 -2.16 2.81 -11.66
C LEU A 133 -2.77 2.04 -12.84
N GLU A 134 -2.03 1.83 -13.92
CA GLU A 134 -2.44 0.98 -15.03
C GLU A 134 -2.69 -0.46 -14.56
N ARG A 135 -1.77 -1.00 -13.75
CA ARG A 135 -1.91 -2.34 -13.18
C ARG A 135 -3.14 -2.46 -12.27
N THR A 136 -3.35 -1.51 -11.37
CA THR A 136 -4.53 -1.52 -10.49
C THR A 136 -5.83 -1.37 -11.27
N ARG A 137 -5.81 -0.65 -12.42
CA ARG A 137 -6.97 -0.56 -13.32
C ARG A 137 -7.37 -1.93 -13.91
N GLN A 138 -6.39 -2.78 -14.22
CA GLN A 138 -6.65 -4.15 -14.71
C GLN A 138 -7.21 -5.07 -13.60
N LEU A 139 -6.90 -4.81 -12.34
CA LEU A 139 -7.31 -5.63 -11.21
C LEU A 139 -8.76 -5.37 -10.80
N VAL A 140 -9.24 -4.13 -10.91
CA VAL A 140 -10.59 -3.78 -10.52
C VAL A 140 -11.60 -3.90 -11.67
N ARG A 141 -12.85 -4.17 -11.32
CA ARG A 141 -13.95 -4.19 -12.29
C ARG A 141 -14.20 -2.79 -12.90
N PRO A 142 -14.85 -2.68 -14.06
CA PRO A 142 -15.36 -1.40 -14.54
C PRO A 142 -16.20 -0.69 -13.46
N GLY A 143 -15.98 0.61 -13.25
CA GLY A 143 -16.61 1.37 -12.17
C GLY A 143 -16.10 1.07 -10.75
N GLY A 144 -15.15 0.13 -10.58
CA GLY A 144 -14.54 -0.16 -9.28
C GLY A 144 -13.69 0.99 -8.75
N LEU A 145 -13.32 0.93 -7.48
CA LEU A 145 -12.62 2.00 -6.76
C LEU A 145 -11.14 1.69 -6.55
N LEU A 146 -10.33 2.74 -6.53
CA LEU A 146 -8.98 2.72 -5.98
C LEU A 146 -8.90 3.79 -4.89
N LEU A 147 -8.65 3.36 -3.65
CA LEU A 147 -8.44 4.26 -2.52
C LEU A 147 -6.94 4.38 -2.27
N VAL A 148 -6.44 5.61 -2.34
CA VAL A 148 -5.00 5.89 -2.29
C VAL A 148 -4.68 6.84 -1.14
N GLU A 149 -3.72 6.47 -0.30
CA GLU A 149 -3.08 7.42 0.61
C GLU A 149 -1.91 8.10 -0.10
N THR A 150 -1.90 9.43 -0.09
CA THR A 150 -0.90 10.25 -0.77
C THR A 150 0.00 10.97 0.23
N ALA A 151 1.18 11.36 -0.23
CA ALA A 151 2.00 12.35 0.45
C ALA A 151 1.33 13.74 0.42
N ALA A 152 1.92 14.71 1.13
CA ALA A 152 1.47 16.11 1.06
C ALA A 152 1.49 16.64 -0.39
N ASP A 153 0.60 17.58 -0.68
CA ASP A 153 0.06 17.96 -1.99
C ASP A 153 1.03 18.13 -3.18
N HIS A 154 2.25 18.58 -2.93
CA HIS A 154 3.13 19.01 -4.02
C HIS A 154 4.21 18.00 -4.39
N ILE A 155 4.25 16.86 -3.71
CA ILE A 155 5.32 15.88 -3.89
C ILE A 155 5.06 15.05 -5.15
N ASP A 156 6.05 14.99 -6.02
CA ASP A 156 6.12 14.08 -7.16
C ASP A 156 7.58 13.68 -7.33
N ALA A 157 8.01 12.69 -6.57
CA ALA A 157 9.42 12.30 -6.49
C ALA A 157 9.63 10.81 -6.72
N ARG A 158 10.75 10.49 -7.35
CA ARG A 158 11.24 9.13 -7.56
C ARG A 158 12.51 8.95 -6.76
N HIS A 159 12.58 7.86 -6.04
CA HIS A 159 13.67 7.58 -5.12
C HIS A 159 14.28 6.21 -5.41
N ARG A 160 15.55 6.10 -5.08
CA ARG A 160 16.18 4.82 -4.84
C ARG A 160 16.46 4.73 -3.35
N VAL A 161 15.82 3.80 -2.67
CA VAL A 161 15.81 3.71 -1.21
C VAL A 161 16.28 2.35 -0.72
N HIS A 162 16.70 2.29 0.54
CA HIS A 162 16.98 1.07 1.28
C HIS A 162 16.10 1.03 2.53
N ILE A 163 15.79 -0.17 3.02
CA ILE A 163 15.33 -0.34 4.39
C ILE A 163 16.56 -0.26 5.30
N ASP A 164 16.50 0.60 6.30
CA ASP A 164 17.58 0.89 7.25
C ASP A 164 17.02 0.69 8.68
N ASP A 165 17.72 -0.07 9.53
CA ASP A 165 17.32 -0.33 10.91
C ASP A 165 17.82 0.71 11.92
N GLY A 166 18.51 1.75 11.43
CA GLY A 166 19.06 2.81 12.25
C GLY A 166 20.36 2.47 13.00
N ILE A 167 20.81 1.20 12.93
CA ILE A 167 22.02 0.72 13.61
C ILE A 167 23.08 0.13 12.65
N GLY A 168 22.88 0.34 11.35
CA GLY A 168 23.87 0.01 10.32
C GLY A 168 23.52 -1.12 9.37
N ARG A 169 22.44 -1.86 9.58
CA ARG A 169 21.96 -2.86 8.63
C ARG A 169 21.13 -2.20 7.55
N ARG A 170 21.52 -2.40 6.30
CA ARG A 170 20.81 -1.88 5.14
C ARG A 170 20.44 -3.01 4.19
N GLY A 171 19.20 -3.03 3.78
CA GLY A 171 18.72 -3.91 2.72
C GLY A 171 19.25 -3.50 1.33
N ALA A 172 18.92 -4.28 0.30
CA ALA A 172 19.19 -3.92 -1.08
C ALA A 172 18.43 -2.64 -1.46
N ALA A 173 18.98 -1.87 -2.41
CA ALA A 173 18.30 -0.69 -2.94
C ALA A 173 17.15 -1.07 -3.85
N PHE A 174 16.01 -0.37 -3.72
CA PHE A 174 14.84 -0.54 -4.58
C PHE A 174 14.22 0.80 -4.98
N PRO A 175 13.48 0.84 -6.10
CA PRO A 175 12.77 2.02 -6.52
C PRO A 175 11.52 2.25 -5.67
N TRP A 176 11.29 3.51 -5.30
CA TRP A 176 10.12 3.98 -4.57
C TRP A 176 9.67 5.34 -5.11
N ALA A 177 8.39 5.65 -5.00
CA ALA A 177 7.89 6.97 -5.33
C ALA A 177 7.17 7.61 -4.14
N SER A 178 7.21 8.93 -4.07
CA SER A 178 6.37 9.73 -3.19
C SER A 178 5.46 10.60 -4.06
N VAL A 179 4.15 10.46 -3.88
CA VAL A 179 3.15 11.08 -4.76
C VAL A 179 2.13 11.83 -3.93
N GLY A 180 2.03 13.13 -4.14
CA GLY A 180 0.97 13.98 -3.62
C GLY A 180 -0.25 13.96 -4.54
N ARG A 181 -1.37 14.52 -4.05
CA ARG A 181 -2.65 14.51 -4.76
C ARG A 181 -2.60 15.04 -6.19
N ARG A 182 -1.89 16.17 -6.43
CA ARG A 182 -1.83 16.77 -7.78
C ARG A 182 -1.19 15.84 -8.80
N ALA A 183 -0.11 15.18 -8.41
CA ALA A 183 0.56 14.20 -9.26
C ALA A 183 -0.30 12.95 -9.46
N LEU A 184 -0.94 12.46 -8.39
CA LEU A 184 -1.85 11.33 -8.46
C LEU A 184 -2.96 11.56 -9.50
N VAL A 185 -3.66 12.70 -9.44
CA VAL A 185 -4.76 13.00 -10.38
C VAL A 185 -4.26 13.05 -11.82
N ARG A 186 -3.10 13.66 -12.06
CA ARG A 186 -2.50 13.71 -13.41
C ARG A 186 -2.19 12.31 -13.95
N TYR A 187 -1.60 11.42 -13.15
CA TYR A 187 -1.32 10.05 -13.56
C TYR A 187 -2.57 9.19 -13.69
N ALA A 188 -3.54 9.41 -12.83
CA ALA A 188 -4.81 8.69 -12.85
C ALA A 188 -5.56 8.87 -14.16
N LEU A 189 -5.62 10.10 -14.67
CA LEU A 189 -6.29 10.41 -15.94
C LEU A 189 -5.74 9.60 -17.12
N THR A 190 -4.44 9.44 -17.21
CA THR A 190 -3.80 8.67 -18.29
C THR A 190 -3.92 7.16 -18.11
N ALA A 191 -4.14 6.69 -16.87
CA ALA A 191 -4.27 5.28 -16.52
C ALA A 191 -5.72 4.77 -16.46
N GLY A 192 -6.70 5.54 -16.97
CA GLY A 192 -8.10 5.13 -17.03
C GLY A 192 -8.85 5.27 -15.70
N TRP A 193 -8.46 6.23 -14.86
CA TRP A 193 -9.11 6.56 -13.61
C TRP A 193 -9.70 7.97 -13.62
N THR A 194 -10.83 8.15 -12.95
CA THR A 194 -11.43 9.47 -12.69
C THR A 194 -11.38 9.74 -11.18
N ALA A 195 -10.89 10.91 -10.80
CA ALA A 195 -10.91 11.34 -9.40
C ALA A 195 -12.38 11.59 -8.95
N ARG A 196 -12.78 10.94 -7.84
CA ARG A 196 -14.12 11.05 -7.25
C ARG A 196 -14.15 11.96 -6.04
N ASP A 197 -13.17 11.76 -5.13
CA ASP A 197 -13.15 12.45 -3.85
C ASP A 197 -11.72 12.54 -3.32
N HIS A 198 -11.48 13.47 -2.40
CA HIS A 198 -10.27 13.55 -1.62
C HIS A 198 -10.60 14.10 -0.23
N TRP A 199 -9.88 13.62 0.77
CA TRP A 199 -10.07 14.11 2.14
C TRP A 199 -8.77 14.03 2.92
N THR A 200 -8.69 14.83 3.97
CA THR A 200 -7.61 14.80 4.96
C THR A 200 -8.22 14.44 6.31
N THR A 201 -7.57 13.55 7.03
CA THR A 201 -8.00 13.18 8.38
C THR A 201 -7.50 14.22 9.39
N SER A 202 -8.08 14.20 10.60
CA SER A 202 -7.63 15.04 11.71
C SER A 202 -6.16 14.80 12.12
N ARG A 203 -5.59 13.65 11.72
CA ARG A 203 -4.18 13.29 11.92
C ARG A 203 -3.27 13.68 10.75
N GLY A 204 -3.79 14.44 9.78
CA GLY A 204 -3.01 14.93 8.64
C GLY A 204 -2.72 13.87 7.56
N ARG A 205 -3.39 12.71 7.58
CA ARG A 205 -3.28 11.74 6.48
C ARG A 205 -4.17 12.15 5.31
N HIS A 206 -3.64 12.10 4.11
CA HIS A 206 -4.31 12.53 2.88
C HIS A 206 -4.74 11.33 2.04
N PHE A 207 -5.99 11.31 1.63
CA PHE A 207 -6.56 10.22 0.84
C PHE A 207 -7.26 10.74 -0.40
N SER A 208 -7.29 9.90 -1.43
CA SER A 208 -8.06 10.12 -2.66
C SER A 208 -8.82 8.86 -3.02
N ALA A 209 -10.03 9.03 -3.54
CA ALA A 209 -10.82 7.99 -4.17
C ALA A 209 -10.83 8.21 -5.68
N LEU A 210 -10.44 7.19 -6.42
CA LEU A 210 -10.48 7.15 -7.88
C LEU A 210 -11.48 6.08 -8.32
N ALA A 211 -12.24 6.35 -9.38
CA ALA A 211 -13.10 5.35 -10.00
C ALA A 211 -12.54 4.91 -11.36
N ALA A 212 -12.58 3.62 -11.60
CA ALA A 212 -12.22 3.05 -12.90
C ALA A 212 -13.19 3.53 -13.98
N VAL A 213 -12.68 4.09 -15.06
CA VAL A 213 -13.51 4.42 -16.23
C VAL A 213 -14.09 3.12 -16.81
N PRO A 214 -15.37 3.08 -17.20
CA PRO A 214 -16.01 1.91 -17.79
C PRO A 214 -15.29 1.34 -19.00
#